data_a3edbc611a0a07ad9ccdb9e3e610da21
#
_entry.id   a3edbc611a0a07ad9ccdb9e3e610da21
#
_cell.length_a   1.000
_cell.length_b   1.000
_cell.length_c   1.000
_cell.angle_alpha   90.00
_cell.angle_beta   90.00
_cell.angle_gamma   90.00
#
_symmetry.space_group_name_H-M   'P 1'
#
loop_
_entity.id
_entity.type
_entity.pdbx_description
1 polymer ?
#
loop_
_entity_poly.entity_id
_entity_poly.type
_entity_poly.pdbx_seq_one_letter_code
_entity_poly.pdbx_strand_id
1 'polypeptide(L)'
;TMDAQALQRRKFLNMGVSGVAAFAIGGLLKYQQALAAVPAGAPFFSLNNIGDLLPPDENGIMLPPGFRSRVVARSGEPPIGSPGYTWHSAPDGGACFATDDGGWIYVSNSEIRSNGGGVGALRFAANGDLVDAYSILKNTSINCAGGATPWQTWLSCEEFTVGQVYECDPFGVKPAIVRPALGSFRHEAVAVDTLNDCLYLTEDAPDG
;
A
#
# COMPACT_ATOMS: atom_id res chain seq x y z
N THR A 1 38.47 -15.23 22.02
CA THR A 1 37.22 -15.84 22.47
C THR A 1 36.07 -15.16 21.75
N MET A 2 35.50 -15.83 20.75
CA MET A 2 34.30 -15.33 20.05
C MET A 2 33.16 -15.30 21.04
N ASP A 3 32.47 -14.15 21.08
CA ASP A 3 31.35 -13.87 21.98
C ASP A 3 30.22 -14.91 21.80
N ALA A 4 29.75 -15.46 22.91
CA ALA A 4 28.68 -16.48 22.95
C ALA A 4 27.37 -15.98 22.28
N GLN A 5 27.11 -14.67 22.27
CA GLN A 5 25.99 -14.05 21.57
C GLN A 5 26.13 -14.10 20.04
N ALA A 6 27.35 -13.96 19.52
CA ALA A 6 27.60 -14.08 18.08
C ALA A 6 27.41 -15.52 17.58
N LEU A 7 27.71 -16.51 18.44
CA LEU A 7 27.52 -17.93 18.15
C LEU A 7 26.02 -18.31 18.17
N GLN A 8 25.23 -17.75 19.09
CA GLN A 8 23.77 -17.94 19.13
C GLN A 8 23.07 -17.33 17.92
N ARG A 9 23.45 -16.12 17.49
CA ARG A 9 22.91 -15.50 16.28
C ARG A 9 23.19 -16.31 15.01
N ARG A 10 24.38 -16.88 14.87
CA ARG A 10 24.73 -17.76 13.75
C ARG A 10 23.98 -19.09 13.77
N LYS A 11 23.74 -19.67 14.96
CA LYS A 11 22.89 -20.88 15.09
C LYS A 11 21.42 -20.61 14.78
N PHE A 12 20.91 -19.45 15.19
CA PHE A 12 19.54 -19.03 14.88
C PHE A 12 19.34 -18.81 13.38
N LEU A 13 20.28 -18.18 12.70
CA LEU A 13 20.26 -17.99 11.24
C LEU A 13 20.34 -19.33 10.48
N ASN A 14 21.14 -20.30 10.96
CA ASN A 14 21.26 -21.62 10.33
C ASN A 14 20.05 -22.54 10.63
N MET A 15 19.37 -22.40 11.76
CA MET A 15 18.12 -23.12 12.06
C MET A 15 16.91 -22.51 11.30
N GLY A 16 16.94 -21.19 11.01
CA GLY A 16 15.92 -20.52 10.21
C GLY A 16 15.85 -21.02 8.76
N VAL A 17 16.99 -21.44 8.19
CA VAL A 17 17.05 -21.97 6.82
C VAL A 17 16.39 -23.34 6.66
N SER A 18 16.33 -24.16 7.71
CA SER A 18 15.75 -25.52 7.62
C SER A 18 14.28 -25.59 8.00
N GLY A 19 13.76 -24.64 8.78
CA GLY A 19 12.34 -24.58 9.20
C GLY A 19 11.45 -23.74 8.27
N VAL A 20 12.02 -22.85 7.49
CA VAL A 20 11.32 -21.96 6.53
C VAL A 20 10.91 -22.70 5.26
N ALA A 21 11.45 -23.90 4.99
CA ALA A 21 11.18 -24.61 3.73
C ALA A 21 9.71 -25.07 3.57
N ALA A 22 8.96 -25.28 4.65
CA ALA A 22 7.57 -25.78 4.55
C ALA A 22 6.52 -24.64 4.49
N PHE A 23 6.77 -23.49 5.14
CA PHE A 23 5.87 -22.32 5.10
C PHE A 23 6.21 -21.34 3.96
N ALA A 24 7.48 -21.28 3.54
CA ALA A 24 7.92 -20.46 2.41
C ALA A 24 7.44 -20.99 1.07
N ILE A 25 7.11 -22.27 0.92
CA ILE A 25 6.68 -22.85 -0.36
C ILE A 25 5.34 -22.25 -0.81
N GLY A 26 4.38 -22.00 0.09
CA GLY A 26 3.11 -21.36 -0.25
C GLY A 26 3.25 -19.87 -0.63
N GLY A 27 4.07 -19.12 0.07
CA GLY A 27 4.35 -17.72 -0.19
C GLY A 27 5.30 -17.52 -1.40
N LEU A 28 6.34 -18.37 -1.50
CA LEU A 28 7.27 -18.34 -2.63
C LEU A 28 6.61 -18.77 -3.96
N LEU A 29 5.68 -19.74 -3.92
CA LEU A 29 4.90 -20.13 -5.09
C LEU A 29 3.98 -19.00 -5.56
N LYS A 30 3.34 -18.27 -4.65
CA LYS A 30 2.55 -17.07 -5.01
C LYS A 30 3.43 -15.94 -5.52
N TYR A 31 4.61 -15.73 -4.93
CA TYR A 31 5.58 -14.75 -5.41
C TYR A 31 6.20 -15.15 -6.75
N GLN A 32 6.50 -16.43 -6.95
CA GLN A 32 6.94 -16.97 -8.25
C GLN A 32 5.83 -16.96 -9.31
N GLN A 33 4.56 -17.12 -8.91
CA GLN A 33 3.43 -16.97 -9.83
C GLN A 33 3.22 -15.50 -10.23
N ALA A 34 3.42 -14.54 -9.31
CA ALA A 34 3.42 -13.12 -9.65
C ALA A 34 4.61 -12.75 -10.57
N LEU A 35 5.77 -13.36 -10.38
CA LEU A 35 6.94 -13.20 -11.28
C LEU A 35 6.77 -13.97 -12.59
N ALA A 36 6.06 -15.10 -12.61
CA ALA A 36 5.77 -15.87 -13.81
C ALA A 36 4.70 -15.21 -14.72
N ALA A 37 3.94 -14.26 -14.18
CA ALA A 37 3.02 -13.43 -14.97
C ALA A 37 3.73 -12.30 -15.74
N VAL A 38 5.03 -12.07 -15.49
CA VAL A 38 5.85 -11.22 -16.36
C VAL A 38 6.21 -12.06 -17.59
N PRO A 39 5.77 -11.70 -18.81
CA PRO A 39 6.12 -12.44 -20.01
C PRO A 39 7.64 -12.63 -20.10
N ALA A 40 8.10 -13.86 -20.40
CA ALA A 40 9.51 -14.12 -20.64
C ALA A 40 9.98 -13.22 -21.79
N GLY A 41 10.85 -12.26 -21.50
CA GLY A 41 11.31 -11.24 -22.46
C GLY A 41 10.72 -9.84 -22.24
N ALA A 42 9.83 -9.62 -21.27
CA ALA A 42 9.54 -8.26 -20.84
C ALA A 42 10.85 -7.62 -20.31
N PRO A 43 11.26 -6.46 -20.84
CA PRO A 43 12.48 -5.83 -20.38
C PRO A 43 12.33 -5.56 -18.87
N PHE A 44 13.25 -6.11 -18.09
CA PHE A 44 13.39 -5.72 -16.70
C PHE A 44 13.83 -4.26 -16.72
N PHE A 45 12.90 -3.34 -16.45
CA PHE A 45 13.24 -1.94 -16.36
C PHE A 45 14.16 -1.75 -15.16
N SER A 46 15.46 -1.73 -15.41
CA SER A 46 16.41 -1.21 -14.44
C SER A 46 16.11 0.26 -14.25
N LEU A 47 15.85 0.69 -13.00
CA LEU A 47 15.66 2.12 -12.67
C LEU A 47 16.86 2.97 -13.15
N ASN A 48 18.03 2.36 -13.35
CA ASN A 48 19.23 2.99 -13.85
C ASN A 48 19.19 3.32 -15.35
N ASN A 49 18.16 2.94 -16.09
CA ASN A 49 18.10 3.07 -17.54
C ASN A 49 16.70 3.49 -18.06
N ILE A 50 15.97 4.27 -17.25
CA ILE A 50 14.62 4.76 -17.60
C ILE A 50 14.71 5.87 -18.67
N GLY A 51 15.84 6.58 -18.77
CA GLY A 51 16.04 7.72 -19.65
C GLY A 51 15.63 9.06 -19.02
N ASP A 52 15.92 10.14 -19.70
CA ASP A 52 15.60 11.49 -19.25
C ASP A 52 14.09 11.77 -19.35
N LEU A 53 13.59 12.66 -18.47
CA LEU A 53 12.21 13.11 -18.51
C LEU A 53 11.96 13.95 -19.77
N LEU A 54 10.89 13.61 -20.49
CA LEU A 54 10.38 14.38 -21.61
C LEU A 54 9.65 15.64 -21.12
N PRO A 55 9.39 16.63 -22.02
CA PRO A 55 8.50 17.74 -21.69
C PRO A 55 7.15 17.24 -21.18
N PRO A 56 6.42 18.04 -20.35
CA PRO A 56 5.13 17.66 -19.80
C PRO A 56 4.16 17.18 -20.89
N ASP A 57 3.45 16.10 -20.60
CA ASP A 57 2.37 15.58 -21.44
C ASP A 57 1.09 16.45 -21.34
N GLU A 58 -0.01 16.01 -21.91
CA GLU A 58 -1.32 16.67 -21.87
C GLU A 58 -1.88 16.85 -20.45
N ASN A 59 -1.42 16.05 -19.49
CA ASN A 59 -1.78 16.14 -18.08
C ASN A 59 -0.78 16.95 -17.23
N GLY A 60 0.24 17.54 -17.87
CA GLY A 60 1.28 18.31 -17.23
C GLY A 60 2.34 17.46 -16.50
N ILE A 61 2.42 16.16 -16.80
CA ILE A 61 3.35 15.23 -16.15
C ILE A 61 4.58 15.01 -17.03
N MET A 62 5.77 15.18 -16.46
CA MET A 62 7.03 14.85 -17.12
C MET A 62 7.32 13.35 -16.93
N LEU A 63 7.40 12.61 -18.02
CA LEU A 63 7.57 11.16 -18.03
C LEU A 63 8.76 10.75 -18.89
N PRO A 64 9.46 9.67 -18.56
CA PRO A 64 10.49 9.12 -19.41
C PRO A 64 9.90 8.49 -20.68
N PRO A 65 10.72 8.25 -21.74
CA PRO A 65 10.25 7.62 -22.96
C PRO A 65 9.53 6.28 -22.71
N GLY A 66 8.39 6.07 -23.37
CA GLY A 66 7.59 4.86 -23.24
C GLY A 66 6.55 4.88 -22.10
N PHE A 67 6.59 5.90 -21.24
CA PHE A 67 5.56 6.12 -20.21
C PHE A 67 4.49 7.10 -20.72
N ARG A 68 3.30 6.96 -20.18
CA ARG A 68 2.18 7.88 -20.42
C ARG A 68 1.32 7.99 -19.15
N SER A 69 0.70 9.15 -18.96
CA SER A 69 -0.26 9.35 -17.88
C SER A 69 -1.69 9.32 -18.37
N ARG A 70 -2.62 9.08 -17.46
CA ARG A 70 -4.04 9.32 -17.67
C ARG A 70 -4.69 9.73 -16.34
N VAL A 71 -5.69 10.58 -16.41
CA VAL A 71 -6.53 10.89 -15.26
C VAL A 71 -7.57 9.79 -15.11
N VAL A 72 -7.69 9.19 -13.92
CA VAL A 72 -8.70 8.17 -13.57
C VAL A 72 -9.75 8.68 -12.59
N ALA A 73 -9.39 9.64 -11.74
CA ALA A 73 -10.29 10.26 -10.77
C ALA A 73 -9.87 11.71 -10.50
N ARG A 74 -10.84 12.54 -10.13
CA ARG A 74 -10.63 13.92 -9.63
C ARG A 74 -11.41 14.08 -8.34
N SER A 75 -10.80 14.75 -7.36
CA SER A 75 -11.48 15.06 -6.10
C SER A 75 -12.80 15.78 -6.33
N GLY A 76 -13.85 15.31 -5.67
CA GLY A 76 -15.21 15.88 -5.79
C GLY A 76 -16.00 15.40 -7.01
N GLU A 77 -15.43 14.55 -7.86
CA GLU A 77 -16.08 13.99 -9.04
C GLU A 77 -16.18 12.47 -8.96
N PRO A 78 -17.17 11.85 -9.60
CA PRO A 78 -17.18 10.41 -9.79
C PRO A 78 -15.98 9.97 -10.63
N PRO A 79 -15.26 8.92 -10.25
CA PRO A 79 -14.21 8.33 -11.08
C PRO A 79 -14.76 7.87 -12.44
N ILE A 80 -13.93 7.96 -13.49
CA ILE A 80 -14.31 7.58 -14.86
C ILE A 80 -14.76 6.10 -14.88
N GLY A 81 -16.02 5.87 -15.27
CA GLY A 81 -16.60 4.52 -15.32
C GLY A 81 -17.26 4.03 -14.02
N SER A 82 -17.24 4.81 -12.93
CA SER A 82 -17.86 4.44 -11.66
C SER A 82 -18.66 5.59 -11.05
N PRO A 83 -19.91 5.85 -11.51
CA PRO A 83 -20.71 7.00 -11.07
C PRO A 83 -21.25 6.86 -9.64
N GLY A 84 -21.14 5.69 -9.01
CA GLY A 84 -21.70 5.41 -7.68
C GLY A 84 -20.88 5.95 -6.49
N TYR A 85 -19.69 6.46 -6.75
CA TYR A 85 -18.78 6.97 -5.72
C TYR A 85 -18.19 8.31 -6.15
N THR A 86 -18.12 9.26 -5.23
CA THR A 86 -17.40 10.54 -5.45
C THR A 86 -15.98 10.40 -4.89
N TRP A 87 -14.97 10.63 -5.71
CA TRP A 87 -13.58 10.55 -5.26
C TRP A 87 -13.31 11.61 -4.19
N HIS A 88 -12.72 11.16 -3.10
CA HIS A 88 -12.48 12.00 -1.93
C HIS A 88 -11.50 13.15 -2.21
N SER A 89 -11.61 14.18 -1.38
CA SER A 89 -10.68 15.31 -1.38
C SER A 89 -9.39 14.97 -0.65
N ALA A 90 -8.33 15.76 -0.90
CA ALA A 90 -7.00 15.59 -0.33
C ALA A 90 -6.55 14.11 -0.34
N PRO A 91 -6.43 13.49 -1.53
CA PRO A 91 -5.89 12.15 -1.62
C PRO A 91 -4.42 12.14 -1.18
N ASP A 92 -4.08 11.21 -0.32
CA ASP A 92 -2.75 11.05 0.26
C ASP A 92 -2.26 9.61 0.11
N GLY A 93 -1.58 9.05 1.13
CA GLY A 93 -0.97 7.74 1.08
C GLY A 93 -1.89 6.63 0.60
N GLY A 94 -1.32 5.66 -0.08
CA GLY A 94 -2.07 4.56 -0.66
C GLY A 94 -1.20 3.38 -1.08
N ALA A 95 -1.85 2.31 -1.51
CA ALA A 95 -1.20 1.10 -1.98
C ALA A 95 -2.03 0.36 -3.04
N CYS A 96 -1.37 -0.55 -3.75
CA CYS A 96 -2.03 -1.44 -4.70
C CYS A 96 -2.09 -2.86 -4.15
N PHE A 97 -3.23 -3.53 -4.35
CA PHE A 97 -3.50 -4.91 -3.93
C PHE A 97 -3.95 -5.72 -5.14
N ALA A 98 -3.28 -6.83 -5.41
CA ALA A 98 -3.63 -7.71 -6.51
C ALA A 98 -4.99 -8.38 -6.27
N THR A 99 -5.74 -8.61 -7.35
CA THR A 99 -6.99 -9.39 -7.34
C THR A 99 -6.80 -10.72 -8.08
N ASP A 100 -7.62 -11.72 -7.75
CA ASP A 100 -7.48 -13.09 -8.31
C ASP A 100 -7.77 -13.15 -9.83
N ASP A 101 -8.45 -12.14 -10.37
CA ASP A 101 -8.75 -12.00 -11.81
C ASP A 101 -7.64 -11.32 -12.62
N GLY A 102 -6.47 -11.10 -12.01
CA GLY A 102 -5.32 -10.44 -12.62
C GLY A 102 -5.39 -8.92 -12.65
N GLY A 103 -6.45 -8.33 -12.10
CA GLY A 103 -6.58 -6.90 -11.86
C GLY A 103 -5.93 -6.46 -10.55
N TRP A 104 -6.28 -5.25 -10.09
CA TRP A 104 -5.81 -4.73 -8.81
C TRP A 104 -6.78 -3.71 -8.21
N ILE A 105 -6.61 -3.44 -6.93
CA ILE A 105 -7.28 -2.36 -6.21
C ILE A 105 -6.21 -1.36 -5.77
N TYR A 106 -6.40 -0.08 -6.09
CA TYR A 106 -5.65 1.02 -5.51
C TYR A 106 -6.48 1.64 -4.39
N VAL A 107 -5.92 1.71 -3.18
CA VAL A 107 -6.52 2.43 -2.06
C VAL A 107 -5.80 3.76 -1.85
N SER A 108 -6.54 4.78 -1.40
CA SER A 108 -5.99 6.09 -1.11
C SER A 108 -6.68 6.70 0.11
N ASN A 109 -5.90 7.23 1.01
CA ASN A 109 -6.36 8.00 2.15
C ASN A 109 -6.93 9.35 1.73
N SER A 110 -7.78 9.91 2.59
CA SER A 110 -8.31 11.28 2.49
C SER A 110 -7.86 12.07 3.70
N GLU A 111 -6.97 13.02 3.51
CA GLU A 111 -6.41 13.84 4.59
C GLU A 111 -7.31 15.04 4.93
N ILE A 112 -8.55 14.77 5.28
CA ILE A 112 -9.55 15.79 5.65
C ILE A 112 -9.83 15.78 7.15
N ARG A 113 -9.91 16.97 7.74
CA ARG A 113 -10.20 17.18 9.17
C ARG A 113 -11.67 16.92 9.50
N SER A 114 -11.97 16.87 10.81
CA SER A 114 -13.34 16.92 11.35
C SER A 114 -14.24 15.80 10.82
N ASN A 115 -13.76 14.56 10.86
CA ASN A 115 -14.44 13.36 10.38
C ASN A 115 -14.75 13.36 8.85
N GLY A 116 -14.06 14.22 8.11
CA GLY A 116 -14.15 14.26 6.65
C GLY A 116 -13.18 13.30 5.95
N GLY A 117 -12.27 12.69 6.71
CA GLY A 117 -11.30 11.72 6.22
C GLY A 117 -11.86 10.32 6.04
N GLY A 118 -11.02 9.45 5.56
CA GLY A 118 -11.33 8.05 5.28
C GLY A 118 -10.39 7.43 4.27
N VAL A 119 -10.83 6.34 3.62
CA VAL A 119 -10.09 5.65 2.57
C VAL A 119 -11.03 5.31 1.42
N GLY A 120 -10.64 5.72 0.22
CA GLY A 120 -11.29 5.32 -1.03
C GLY A 120 -10.53 4.19 -1.72
N ALA A 121 -11.23 3.42 -2.54
CA ALA A 121 -10.68 2.35 -3.35
C ALA A 121 -11.10 2.51 -4.82
N LEU A 122 -10.17 2.24 -5.73
CA LEU A 122 -10.38 2.13 -7.17
C LEU A 122 -10.02 0.70 -7.60
N ARG A 123 -10.98 -0.04 -8.16
CA ARG A 123 -10.73 -1.39 -8.67
C ARG A 123 -10.50 -1.35 -10.18
N PHE A 124 -9.41 -1.96 -10.61
CA PHE A 124 -9.01 -2.07 -12.01
C PHE A 124 -9.06 -3.51 -12.49
N ALA A 125 -9.52 -3.70 -13.72
CA ALA A 125 -9.37 -4.96 -14.45
C ALA A 125 -7.92 -5.17 -14.90
N ALA A 126 -7.56 -6.38 -15.32
CA ALA A 126 -6.21 -6.74 -15.77
C ALA A 126 -5.69 -5.89 -16.96
N ASN A 127 -6.59 -5.34 -17.78
CA ASN A 127 -6.24 -4.43 -18.88
C ASN A 127 -6.06 -2.97 -18.43
N GLY A 128 -6.26 -2.68 -17.14
CA GLY A 128 -6.13 -1.36 -16.55
C GLY A 128 -7.40 -0.49 -16.61
N ASP A 129 -8.52 -1.00 -17.08
CA ASP A 129 -9.78 -0.26 -17.04
C ASP A 129 -10.29 -0.18 -15.60
N LEU A 130 -10.78 1.00 -15.21
CA LEU A 130 -11.47 1.17 -13.93
C LEU A 130 -12.84 0.49 -14.02
N VAL A 131 -13.10 -0.44 -13.11
CA VAL A 131 -14.35 -1.24 -13.09
C VAL A 131 -15.22 -0.95 -11.89
N ASP A 132 -14.64 -0.40 -10.81
CA ASP A 132 -15.40 -0.02 -9.61
C ASP A 132 -14.66 1.03 -8.78
N ALA A 133 -15.42 1.80 -7.97
CA ALA A 133 -14.88 2.73 -6.98
C ALA A 133 -15.81 2.80 -5.77
N TYR A 134 -15.24 2.73 -4.57
CA TYR A 134 -16.00 2.68 -3.32
C TYR A 134 -15.16 3.19 -2.13
N SER A 135 -15.82 3.40 -1.00
CA SER A 135 -15.16 3.74 0.25
C SER A 135 -15.01 2.50 1.13
N ILE A 136 -13.84 2.34 1.76
CA ILE A 136 -13.53 1.26 2.71
C ILE A 136 -13.35 1.77 4.14
N LEU A 137 -13.25 3.09 4.33
CA LEU A 137 -13.23 3.75 5.64
C LEU A 137 -13.87 5.14 5.51
N LYS A 138 -14.66 5.55 6.50
CA LYS A 138 -15.33 6.87 6.57
C LYS A 138 -15.31 7.41 7.99
N ASN A 139 -15.57 8.71 8.10
CA ASN A 139 -15.76 9.41 9.38
C ASN A 139 -14.51 9.34 10.28
N THR A 140 -13.35 9.40 9.69
CA THR A 140 -12.05 9.55 10.35
C THR A 140 -11.47 10.93 10.03
N SER A 141 -10.29 11.25 10.56
CA SER A 141 -9.72 12.58 10.40
C SER A 141 -8.26 12.51 10.00
N ILE A 142 -7.89 13.30 8.99
CA ILE A 142 -6.49 13.50 8.58
C ILE A 142 -5.82 12.14 8.35
N ASN A 143 -6.43 11.29 7.51
CA ASN A 143 -5.80 10.06 7.09
C ASN A 143 -4.67 10.40 6.10
N CYS A 144 -3.43 10.45 6.62
CA CYS A 144 -2.25 10.83 5.85
C CYS A 144 -1.67 9.63 5.11
N ALA A 145 -0.63 8.99 5.64
CA ALA A 145 -0.05 7.80 5.04
C ALA A 145 -0.51 6.50 5.74
N GLY A 146 0.30 5.48 5.71
CA GLY A 146 -0.03 4.17 6.27
C GLY A 146 0.88 3.08 5.75
N GLY A 147 0.37 1.86 5.64
CA GLY A 147 1.15 0.74 5.14
C GLY A 147 0.31 -0.43 4.63
N ALA A 148 0.74 -1.04 3.53
CA ALA A 148 0.19 -2.30 3.07
C ALA A 148 0.70 -3.45 3.94
N THR A 149 -0.21 -4.35 4.35
CA THR A 149 0.19 -5.52 5.10
C THR A 149 0.44 -6.72 4.18
N PRO A 150 1.30 -7.67 4.58
CA PRO A 150 1.51 -8.91 3.83
C PRO A 150 0.27 -9.80 3.74
N TRP A 151 -0.74 -9.58 4.59
CA TRP A 151 -2.01 -10.29 4.59
C TRP A 151 -3.13 -9.55 3.86
N GLN A 152 -2.77 -8.65 2.94
CA GLN A 152 -3.67 -7.99 1.99
C GLN A 152 -4.66 -7.02 2.65
N THR A 153 -4.24 -6.28 3.69
CA THR A 153 -5.00 -5.16 4.25
C THR A 153 -4.21 -3.86 4.16
N TRP A 154 -4.91 -2.73 4.25
CA TRP A 154 -4.34 -1.39 4.33
C TRP A 154 -4.43 -0.88 5.75
N LEU A 155 -3.30 -0.45 6.33
CA LEU A 155 -3.26 0.28 7.59
C LEU A 155 -3.30 1.78 7.27
N SER A 156 -4.39 2.44 7.60
CA SER A 156 -4.60 3.88 7.40
C SER A 156 -4.32 4.63 8.69
N CYS A 157 -3.45 5.63 8.63
CA CYS A 157 -2.97 6.39 9.77
C CYS A 157 -3.67 7.75 9.87
N GLU A 158 -4.19 8.09 11.07
CA GLU A 158 -4.70 9.43 11.37
C GLU A 158 -3.57 10.31 11.95
N GLU A 159 -3.25 11.41 11.27
CA GLU A 159 -2.16 12.32 11.62
C GLU A 159 -2.65 13.50 12.48
N PHE A 160 -3.12 13.22 13.68
CA PHE A 160 -3.43 14.25 14.70
C PHE A 160 -3.18 13.71 16.11
N THR A 161 -3.16 14.61 17.11
CA THR A 161 -2.65 14.35 18.49
C THR A 161 -3.18 13.07 19.16
N VAL A 162 -4.41 12.65 18.83
CA VAL A 162 -5.04 11.41 19.33
C VAL A 162 -5.45 10.49 18.19
N GLY A 163 -4.77 10.61 17.06
CA GLY A 163 -5.00 9.79 15.86
C GLY A 163 -4.80 8.32 16.14
N GLN A 164 -5.43 7.49 15.34
CA GLN A 164 -5.40 6.04 15.45
C GLN A 164 -5.04 5.41 14.12
N VAL A 165 -4.73 4.13 14.13
CA VAL A 165 -4.52 3.34 12.92
C VAL A 165 -5.73 2.44 12.70
N TYR A 166 -6.26 2.46 11.48
CA TYR A 166 -7.37 1.64 11.04
C TYR A 166 -6.89 0.60 10.03
N GLU A 167 -7.18 -0.66 10.30
CA GLU A 167 -6.95 -1.73 9.33
C GLU A 167 -8.17 -1.91 8.44
N CYS A 168 -7.98 -1.68 7.15
CA CYS A 168 -9.02 -1.66 6.14
C CYS A 168 -8.87 -2.86 5.19
N ASP A 169 -10.01 -3.47 4.83
CA ASP A 169 -10.09 -4.46 3.76
C ASP A 169 -10.18 -3.73 2.41
N PRO A 170 -9.17 -3.83 1.53
CA PRO A 170 -9.19 -3.17 0.21
C PRO A 170 -10.38 -3.61 -0.66
N PHE A 171 -10.89 -4.82 -0.43
CA PHE A 171 -12.02 -5.38 -1.20
C PHE A 171 -13.38 -4.84 -0.74
N GLY A 172 -13.45 -4.10 0.39
CA GLY A 172 -14.68 -3.52 0.91
C GLY A 172 -15.67 -4.55 1.46
N VAL A 173 -15.28 -5.79 1.66
CA VAL A 173 -16.15 -6.88 2.16
C VAL A 173 -16.25 -6.82 3.68
N LYS A 174 -15.14 -6.53 4.36
CA LYS A 174 -15.08 -6.43 5.82
C LYS A 174 -15.03 -4.96 6.25
N PRO A 175 -15.69 -4.59 7.36
CA PRO A 175 -15.56 -3.25 7.91
C PRO A 175 -14.13 -3.01 8.40
N ALA A 176 -13.69 -1.76 8.31
CA ALA A 176 -12.42 -1.34 8.87
C ALA A 176 -12.42 -1.48 10.40
N ILE A 177 -11.28 -1.84 10.98
CA ILE A 177 -11.11 -2.10 12.41
C ILE A 177 -10.00 -1.19 12.94
N VAL A 178 -10.31 -0.41 13.98
CA VAL A 178 -9.29 0.34 14.72
C VAL A 178 -8.32 -0.62 15.41
N ARG A 179 -7.03 -0.25 15.44
CA ARG A 179 -5.95 -1.05 16.06
C ARG A 179 -5.35 -0.32 17.27
N PRO A 180 -6.03 -0.32 18.45
CA PRO A 180 -5.61 0.46 19.61
C PRO A 180 -4.21 0.07 20.13
N ALA A 181 -3.77 -1.16 19.89
CA ALA A 181 -2.44 -1.63 20.27
C ALA A 181 -1.30 -0.87 19.55
N LEU A 182 -1.59 -0.15 18.46
CA LEU A 182 -0.62 0.69 17.75
C LEU A 182 -0.47 2.09 18.36
N GLY A 183 -1.17 2.38 19.45
CA GLY A 183 -1.10 3.65 20.16
C GLY A 183 -2.06 4.71 19.61
N SER A 184 -1.92 5.92 20.16
CA SER A 184 -2.73 7.08 19.78
C SER A 184 -1.82 8.32 19.82
N PHE A 185 -1.42 8.80 18.65
CA PHE A 185 -0.53 9.93 18.43
C PHE A 185 -0.67 10.40 16.96
N ARG A 186 0.18 11.33 16.52
CA ARG A 186 0.17 11.80 15.13
C ARG A 186 0.81 10.75 14.20
N HIS A 187 0.03 9.75 13.84
CA HIS A 187 0.50 8.67 12.98
C HIS A 187 0.73 9.15 11.55
N GLU A 188 1.94 8.92 11.03
CA GLU A 188 2.30 9.19 9.64
C GLU A 188 2.20 7.92 8.79
N ALA A 189 3.05 6.94 9.04
CA ALA A 189 3.14 5.72 8.25
C ALA A 189 3.34 4.47 9.11
N VAL A 190 3.13 3.29 8.48
CA VAL A 190 3.37 1.98 9.10
C VAL A 190 4.15 1.10 8.14
N ALA A 191 5.19 0.43 8.64
CA ALA A 191 5.86 -0.66 7.96
C ALA A 191 5.73 -1.96 8.75
N VAL A 192 5.40 -3.05 8.06
CA VAL A 192 5.22 -4.38 8.68
C VAL A 192 6.45 -5.23 8.44
N ASP A 193 7.10 -5.68 9.51
CA ASP A 193 8.23 -6.60 9.49
C ASP A 193 7.77 -7.98 10.00
N THR A 194 7.50 -8.88 9.07
CA THR A 194 7.06 -10.25 9.38
C THR A 194 8.18 -11.16 9.88
N LEU A 195 9.45 -10.77 9.71
CA LEU A 195 10.57 -11.56 10.19
C LEU A 195 10.79 -11.40 11.70
N ASN A 196 10.47 -10.22 12.23
CA ASN A 196 10.62 -9.88 13.63
C ASN A 196 9.29 -9.72 14.37
N ASP A 197 8.16 -9.98 13.71
CA ASP A 197 6.79 -9.80 14.23
C ASP A 197 6.57 -8.38 14.79
N CYS A 198 7.05 -7.37 14.03
CA CYS A 198 7.02 -5.97 14.44
C CYS A 198 6.28 -5.11 13.42
N LEU A 199 5.69 -4.00 13.92
CA LEU A 199 5.26 -2.88 13.12
C LEU A 199 6.08 -1.65 13.53
N TYR A 200 6.65 -0.96 12.55
CA TYR A 200 7.31 0.31 12.73
C TYR A 200 6.35 1.41 12.35
N LEU A 201 6.14 2.36 13.25
CA LEU A 201 5.29 3.52 13.02
C LEU A 201 6.16 4.78 13.03
N THR A 202 5.79 5.74 12.22
CA THR A 202 6.38 7.07 12.23
C THR A 202 5.38 8.08 12.79
N GLU A 203 5.91 9.11 13.46
CA GLU A 203 5.14 10.22 13.98
C GLU A 203 5.60 11.52 13.31
N ASP A 204 4.65 12.35 12.81
CA ASP A 204 4.97 13.69 12.34
C ASP A 204 5.01 14.67 13.52
N ALA A 205 6.15 14.68 14.21
CA ALA A 205 6.45 15.59 15.30
C ALA A 205 7.92 15.99 15.25
N PRO A 206 8.30 17.18 15.79
CA PRO A 206 9.69 17.68 15.77
C PRO A 206 10.70 16.77 16.47
N ASP A 207 10.24 15.88 17.35
CA ASP A 207 11.01 14.94 18.17
C ASP A 207 10.57 13.47 17.96
N GLY A 208 9.77 13.23 16.91
CA GLY A 208 9.26 11.91 16.53
C GLY A 208 10.23 11.07 15.70
#